data_f89263dc81f5fda6dc9b2f461b9b8d93
#
_entry.id   f89263dc81f5fda6dc9b2f461b9b8d93
#
_cell.length_a   1.000
_cell.length_b   1.000
_cell.length_c   1.000
_cell.angle_alpha   90.00
_cell.angle_beta   90.00
_cell.angle_gamma   90.00
#
_symmetry.space_group_name_H-M   'P 1'
#
loop_
_entity.id
_entity.type
_entity.pdbx_description
1 polymer ?
#
loop_
_entity_poly.entity_id
_entity_poly.type
_entity_poly.pdbx_seq_one_letter_code
_entity_poly.pdbx_strand_id
1 'polypeptide(L)'
;MDVDPAAEAETEAVEGPTGLVLAAEHGDAEALRRYLDAGVSVDLEDPDGWTPLQIACGAEGVFPPGFTYHTEERVAAVALLLDRGASPNAGLPNEPGQCSTYPGQRRSRFTPLMGAAINGTSVIVDVLLRAGADAKPQIKNPHDPTSGYTFSALQVGLSSALQRTDGAETVDSHSYAIANALINAGADVNCPTMNRADGNLTLMQWAIWIGGRRVWPLLLRGGGVLSPNPFQNGFDVYDTHRAHPYLRKLDDAGGFKVYEKAHRATLLAIFAPKFTHLVPPELVPLIVEFSFHLGFY
;
A
#
# COMPACT_ATOMS: atom_id res chain seq x y z
N MET A 1 33.17 20.87 -43.28
CA MET A 1 31.77 21.13 -42.86
C MET A 1 31.79 20.93 -41.37
N ASP A 2 32.02 22.00 -40.67
CA ASP A 2 31.95 21.98 -39.21
C ASP A 2 30.47 21.99 -38.83
N VAL A 3 30.01 20.87 -38.30
CA VAL A 3 28.67 20.78 -37.73
C VAL A 3 28.75 21.53 -36.41
N ASP A 4 27.96 22.56 -36.27
CA ASP A 4 27.90 23.40 -35.08
C ASP A 4 27.35 22.55 -33.91
N PRO A 5 28.14 22.25 -32.85
CA PRO A 5 27.70 21.45 -31.74
C PRO A 5 26.57 22.09 -30.93
N ALA A 6 26.31 23.39 -31.14
CA ALA A 6 25.14 24.07 -30.57
C ALA A 6 23.83 23.69 -31.27
N ALA A 7 23.87 23.26 -32.56
CA ALA A 7 22.71 22.84 -33.30
C ALA A 7 22.28 21.41 -32.96
N GLU A 8 23.16 20.54 -32.42
CA GLU A 8 22.81 19.22 -31.96
C GLU A 8 22.20 19.26 -30.56
N ALA A 9 22.50 20.25 -29.73
CA ALA A 9 21.91 20.47 -28.42
C ALA A 9 20.47 21.05 -28.49
N GLU A 10 20.09 21.68 -29.64
CA GLU A 10 18.75 22.22 -29.86
C GLU A 10 17.78 21.22 -30.50
N THR A 11 18.24 20.04 -30.91
CA THR A 11 17.39 19.01 -31.56
C THR A 11 16.96 17.91 -30.62
N GLU A 12 17.30 17.88 -29.35
CA GLU A 12 16.46 17.26 -28.32
C GLU A 12 15.29 18.22 -28.00
N ALA A 13 14.57 18.59 -29.05
CA ALA A 13 13.30 19.25 -28.96
C ALA A 13 12.42 18.39 -28.06
N VAL A 14 12.10 18.95 -26.91
CA VAL A 14 11.03 18.56 -26.02
C VAL A 14 9.95 17.82 -26.77
N GLU A 15 10.09 16.52 -26.91
CA GLU A 15 9.01 15.66 -27.37
C GLU A 15 7.95 15.64 -26.28
N GLY A 16 7.14 16.69 -26.27
CA GLY A 16 5.88 16.87 -25.54
C GLY A 16 5.56 15.93 -24.36
N PRO A 17 4.37 15.37 -24.32
CA PRO A 17 3.90 14.52 -23.24
C PRO A 17 4.79 13.31 -22.93
N THR A 18 5.38 12.73 -23.97
CA THR A 18 6.22 11.52 -23.86
C THR A 18 7.50 11.76 -23.06
N GLY A 19 8.13 12.92 -23.20
CA GLY A 19 9.37 13.22 -22.50
C GLY A 19 9.19 13.38 -21.00
N LEU A 20 8.12 14.05 -20.54
CA LEU A 20 7.80 14.19 -19.13
C LEU A 20 7.51 12.84 -18.49
N VAL A 21 6.76 11.99 -19.18
CA VAL A 21 6.39 10.64 -18.73
C VAL A 21 7.62 9.74 -18.63
N LEU A 22 8.48 9.72 -19.64
CA LEU A 22 9.74 8.98 -19.61
C LEU A 22 10.66 9.44 -18.47
N ALA A 23 10.76 10.74 -18.23
CA ALA A 23 11.51 11.27 -17.10
C ALA A 23 10.93 10.80 -15.75
N ALA A 24 9.60 10.71 -15.63
CA ALA A 24 8.94 10.17 -14.45
C ALA A 24 9.19 8.66 -14.27
N GLU A 25 9.16 7.89 -15.36
CA GLU A 25 9.45 6.45 -15.37
C GLU A 25 10.87 6.15 -14.89
N HIS A 26 11.85 6.94 -15.34
CA HIS A 26 13.24 6.77 -14.95
C HIS A 26 13.60 7.42 -13.60
N GLY A 27 12.69 8.21 -13.02
CA GLY A 27 12.97 8.94 -11.79
C GLY A 27 13.92 10.13 -11.98
N ASP A 28 14.06 10.62 -13.21
CA ASP A 28 14.95 11.74 -13.54
C ASP A 28 14.34 13.09 -13.12
N ALA A 29 14.61 13.47 -11.86
CA ALA A 29 14.10 14.71 -11.29
C ALA A 29 14.63 15.97 -12.01
N GLU A 30 15.80 15.91 -12.66
CA GLU A 30 16.33 17.03 -13.39
C GLU A 30 15.62 17.24 -14.74
N ALA A 31 15.40 16.15 -15.48
CA ALA A 31 14.59 16.19 -16.69
C ALA A 31 13.15 16.63 -16.37
N LEU A 32 12.53 16.08 -15.33
CA LEU A 32 11.21 16.51 -14.87
C LEU A 32 11.15 18.01 -14.60
N ARG A 33 12.16 18.56 -13.91
CA ARG A 33 12.23 20.00 -13.62
C ARG A 33 12.28 20.82 -14.91
N ARG A 34 13.12 20.41 -15.88
CA ARG A 34 13.21 21.10 -17.18
C ARG A 34 11.87 21.16 -17.91
N TYR A 35 11.14 20.03 -17.99
CA TYR A 35 9.83 20.01 -18.65
C TYR A 35 8.78 20.86 -17.90
N LEU A 36 8.75 20.78 -16.58
CA LEU A 36 7.82 21.54 -15.76
C LEU A 36 8.11 23.06 -15.81
N ASP A 37 9.39 23.44 -15.82
CA ASP A 37 9.81 24.84 -15.97
C ASP A 37 9.54 25.39 -17.38
N ALA A 38 9.51 24.51 -18.39
CA ALA A 38 9.08 24.86 -19.75
C ALA A 38 7.55 25.00 -19.89
N GLY A 39 6.79 24.78 -18.80
CA GLY A 39 5.34 24.96 -18.76
C GLY A 39 4.52 23.73 -19.17
N VAL A 40 5.14 22.55 -19.26
CA VAL A 40 4.40 21.31 -19.47
C VAL A 40 3.53 21.03 -18.23
N SER A 41 2.26 20.65 -18.44
CA SER A 41 1.34 20.37 -17.34
C SER A 41 1.83 19.18 -16.51
N VAL A 42 1.88 19.31 -15.20
CA VAL A 42 2.33 18.27 -14.27
C VAL A 42 1.44 17.03 -14.27
N ASP A 43 0.17 17.18 -14.57
CA ASP A 43 -0.82 16.10 -14.67
C ASP A 43 -1.15 15.73 -16.14
N LEU A 44 -0.23 16.04 -17.08
CA LEU A 44 -0.40 15.68 -18.47
C LEU A 44 -0.41 14.17 -18.63
N GLU A 45 -1.50 13.63 -19.11
CA GLU A 45 -1.67 12.20 -19.36
C GLU A 45 -0.93 11.76 -20.63
N ASP A 46 -0.31 10.60 -20.58
CA ASP A 46 0.24 9.92 -21.75
C ASP A 46 -0.88 9.36 -22.66
N PRO A 47 -0.58 8.77 -23.83
CA PRO A 47 -1.59 8.18 -24.72
C PRO A 47 -2.41 7.05 -24.06
N ASP A 48 -1.87 6.38 -23.07
CA ASP A 48 -2.55 5.35 -22.28
C ASP A 48 -3.33 5.96 -21.10
N GLY A 49 -3.17 7.27 -20.86
CA GLY A 49 -3.87 8.06 -19.87
C GLY A 49 -3.27 7.99 -18.46
N TRP A 50 -2.00 7.68 -18.33
CA TRP A 50 -1.27 7.74 -17.09
C TRP A 50 -0.70 9.13 -16.84
N THR A 51 -0.80 9.62 -15.61
CA THR A 51 -0.10 10.84 -15.21
C THR A 51 1.37 10.54 -14.83
N PRO A 52 2.28 11.52 -14.96
CA PRO A 52 3.67 11.34 -14.54
C PRO A 52 3.82 10.84 -13.09
N LEU A 53 2.96 11.30 -12.18
CA LEU A 53 2.97 10.84 -10.79
C LEU A 53 2.56 9.37 -10.64
N GLN A 54 1.55 8.91 -11.39
CA GLN A 54 1.18 7.50 -11.39
C GLN A 54 2.33 6.61 -11.88
N ILE A 55 3.00 7.02 -12.96
CA ILE A 55 4.14 6.31 -13.52
C ILE A 55 5.32 6.29 -12.56
N ALA A 56 5.69 7.45 -12.00
CA ALA A 56 6.75 7.54 -10.99
C ALA A 56 6.49 6.63 -9.78
N CYS A 57 5.22 6.38 -9.43
CA CYS A 57 4.83 5.46 -8.37
C CYS A 57 4.70 4.01 -8.83
N GLY A 58 4.88 3.71 -10.12
CA GLY A 58 4.77 2.37 -10.68
C GLY A 58 3.34 1.83 -10.75
N ALA A 59 2.37 2.69 -10.98
CA ALA A 59 0.96 2.32 -11.07
C ALA A 59 0.60 1.52 -12.35
N GLU A 60 1.49 1.47 -13.33
CA GLU A 60 1.32 0.71 -14.58
C GLU A 60 1.29 -0.81 -14.38
N GLY A 61 1.82 -1.29 -13.28
CA GLY A 61 1.85 -2.71 -12.97
C GLY A 61 3.00 -3.12 -12.05
N VAL A 62 3.03 -4.43 -11.75
CA VAL A 62 4.14 -5.05 -11.03
C VAL A 62 5.32 -5.18 -11.99
N PHE A 63 6.42 -4.53 -11.68
CA PHE A 63 7.64 -4.65 -12.47
C PHE A 63 8.25 -6.05 -12.35
N PRO A 64 8.96 -6.53 -13.39
CA PRO A 64 9.60 -7.83 -13.34
C PRO A 64 10.58 -7.92 -12.16
N PRO A 65 10.68 -9.11 -11.50
CA PRO A 65 11.61 -9.32 -10.42
C PRO A 65 13.05 -9.05 -10.89
N GLY A 66 13.74 -8.17 -10.19
CA GLY A 66 15.10 -7.73 -10.54
C GLY A 66 15.20 -6.27 -10.99
N PHE A 67 14.11 -5.59 -11.19
CA PHE A 67 14.12 -4.14 -11.39
C PHE A 67 14.33 -3.47 -10.02
N THR A 68 15.58 -3.16 -9.72
CA THR A 68 15.92 -2.37 -8.54
C THR A 68 15.50 -0.93 -8.81
N TYR A 69 14.38 -0.55 -8.23
CA TYR A 69 14.04 0.87 -8.13
C TYR A 69 15.15 1.55 -7.34
N HIS A 70 15.88 2.44 -7.99
CA HIS A 70 16.72 3.40 -7.29
C HIS A 70 15.79 4.29 -6.47
N THR A 71 15.57 3.87 -5.24
CA THR A 71 14.53 4.39 -4.35
C THR A 71 14.68 5.88 -4.10
N GLU A 72 15.90 6.40 -4.04
CA GLU A 72 16.17 7.81 -3.77
C GLU A 72 15.80 8.72 -4.94
N GLU A 73 16.15 8.34 -6.16
CA GLU A 73 15.84 9.10 -7.38
C GLU A 73 14.32 9.17 -7.61
N ARG A 74 13.63 8.05 -7.45
CA ARG A 74 12.16 8.05 -7.56
C ARG A 74 11.47 8.84 -6.45
N VAL A 75 11.95 8.74 -5.22
CA VAL A 75 11.42 9.57 -4.13
C VAL A 75 11.58 11.05 -4.46
N ALA A 76 12.74 11.45 -5.01
CA ALA A 76 12.98 12.82 -5.44
C ALA A 76 12.05 13.24 -6.59
N ALA A 77 11.83 12.36 -7.57
CA ALA A 77 10.91 12.61 -8.69
C ALA A 77 9.45 12.75 -8.19
N VAL A 78 8.99 11.84 -7.33
CA VAL A 78 7.65 11.89 -6.72
C VAL A 78 7.48 13.17 -5.90
N ALA A 79 8.46 13.51 -5.06
CA ALA A 79 8.43 14.73 -4.26
C ALA A 79 8.36 15.98 -5.15
N LEU A 80 9.18 16.05 -6.21
CA LEU A 80 9.16 17.16 -7.16
C LEU A 80 7.80 17.31 -7.86
N LEU A 81 7.21 16.21 -8.33
CA LEU A 81 5.90 16.25 -8.98
C LEU A 81 4.82 16.75 -8.02
N LEU A 82 4.82 16.29 -6.79
CA LEU A 82 3.87 16.73 -5.76
C LEU A 82 4.08 18.21 -5.39
N ASP A 83 5.34 18.68 -5.26
CA ASP A 83 5.68 20.07 -5.00
C ASP A 83 5.23 20.99 -6.15
N ARG A 84 5.19 20.48 -7.38
CA ARG A 84 4.68 21.19 -8.55
C ARG A 84 3.16 21.06 -8.74
N GLY A 85 2.46 20.45 -7.78
CA GLY A 85 1.01 20.39 -7.72
C GLY A 85 0.39 19.19 -8.43
N ALA A 86 1.15 18.12 -8.69
CA ALA A 86 0.59 16.86 -9.20
C ALA A 86 -0.50 16.34 -8.25
N SER A 87 -1.59 15.82 -8.83
CA SER A 87 -2.68 15.25 -8.07
C SER A 87 -2.29 13.93 -7.40
N PRO A 88 -2.21 13.83 -6.05
CA PRO A 88 -1.89 12.58 -5.36
C PRO A 88 -2.99 11.53 -5.51
N ASN A 89 -4.17 11.94 -5.98
CA ASN A 89 -5.35 11.11 -6.18
C ASN A 89 -5.68 10.88 -7.65
N ALA A 90 -4.73 11.09 -8.56
CA ALA A 90 -4.90 10.80 -9.98
C ALA A 90 -5.41 9.35 -10.19
N GLY A 91 -6.31 9.17 -11.15
CA GLY A 91 -6.93 7.87 -11.43
C GLY A 91 -8.15 7.53 -10.55
N LEU A 92 -8.48 8.35 -9.55
CA LEU A 92 -9.76 8.23 -8.85
C LEU A 92 -10.89 8.80 -9.72
N PRO A 93 -12.06 8.15 -9.72
CA PRO A 93 -13.23 8.71 -10.37
C PRO A 93 -13.64 10.02 -9.70
N ASN A 94 -14.03 11.01 -10.51
CA ASN A 94 -14.48 12.33 -10.02
C ASN A 94 -15.79 12.25 -9.23
N GLU A 95 -16.53 11.13 -9.33
CA GLU A 95 -17.77 10.92 -8.58
C GLU A 95 -17.80 9.53 -7.92
N PRO A 96 -18.38 9.41 -6.71
CA PRO A 96 -18.54 8.12 -6.04
C PRO A 96 -19.34 7.14 -6.90
N GLY A 97 -18.79 5.99 -7.20
CA GLY A 97 -19.44 4.92 -7.97
C GLY A 97 -19.16 4.92 -9.47
N GLN A 98 -18.50 5.92 -10.02
CA GLN A 98 -17.97 5.84 -11.37
C GLN A 98 -16.71 4.99 -11.38
N CYS A 99 -16.67 3.99 -12.26
CA CYS A 99 -15.42 3.35 -12.64
C CYS A 99 -14.70 4.31 -13.60
N SER A 100 -13.44 4.59 -13.35
CA SER A 100 -12.59 5.34 -14.28
C SER A 100 -12.34 4.49 -15.54
N THR A 101 -13.38 4.25 -16.33
CA THR A 101 -13.27 3.61 -17.64
C THR A 101 -13.48 4.66 -18.70
N TYR A 102 -12.39 5.13 -19.30
CA TYR A 102 -12.50 5.83 -20.58
C TYR A 102 -12.99 4.85 -21.64
N PRO A 103 -13.94 5.25 -22.50
CA PRO A 103 -14.39 4.43 -23.61
C PRO A 103 -13.19 4.10 -24.51
N GLY A 104 -12.82 2.81 -24.55
CA GLY A 104 -11.74 2.32 -25.40
C GLY A 104 -10.47 1.87 -24.67
N GLN A 105 -10.28 2.16 -23.39
CA GLN A 105 -9.12 1.71 -22.63
C GLN A 105 -9.49 0.55 -21.68
N ARG A 106 -8.81 -0.57 -21.87
CA ARG A 106 -9.03 -1.83 -21.13
C ARG A 106 -8.31 -1.90 -19.77
N ARG A 107 -7.73 -0.80 -19.29
CA ARG A 107 -6.95 -0.82 -18.03
C ARG A 107 -7.55 0.14 -17.02
N SER A 108 -7.93 -0.38 -15.89
CA SER A 108 -8.23 0.39 -14.69
C SER A 108 -6.95 1.03 -14.20
N ARG A 109 -7.03 2.26 -13.81
CA ARG A 109 -5.86 3.01 -13.38
C ARG A 109 -5.70 2.84 -11.89
N PHE A 110 -4.60 2.27 -11.47
CA PHE A 110 -4.20 2.35 -10.07
C PHE A 110 -3.88 3.80 -9.71
N THR A 111 -4.24 4.17 -8.50
CA THR A 111 -3.79 5.45 -7.95
C THR A 111 -2.28 5.42 -7.70
N PRO A 112 -1.60 6.59 -7.60
CA PRO A 112 -0.19 6.64 -7.20
C PRO A 112 0.07 5.84 -5.91
N LEU A 113 -0.84 5.94 -4.93
CA LEU A 113 -0.74 5.22 -3.66
C LEU A 113 -0.81 3.69 -3.83
N MET A 114 -1.67 3.20 -4.72
CA MET A 114 -1.75 1.77 -5.04
C MET A 114 -0.49 1.28 -5.73
N GLY A 115 0.06 2.06 -6.69
CA GLY A 115 1.32 1.75 -7.35
C GLY A 115 2.48 1.64 -6.36
N ALA A 116 2.64 2.62 -5.49
CA ALA A 116 3.67 2.60 -4.45
C ALA A 116 3.50 1.42 -3.48
N ALA A 117 2.26 1.07 -3.12
CA ALA A 117 1.97 -0.05 -2.22
C ALA A 117 2.29 -1.41 -2.87
N ILE A 118 1.93 -1.62 -4.15
CA ILE A 118 2.25 -2.85 -4.91
C ILE A 118 3.75 -3.07 -5.00
N ASN A 119 4.50 -2.00 -5.26
CA ASN A 119 5.95 -2.06 -5.47
C ASN A 119 6.75 -2.09 -4.15
N GLY A 120 6.08 -2.00 -3.01
CA GLY A 120 6.72 -2.12 -1.69
C GLY A 120 7.55 -0.91 -1.28
N THR A 121 7.28 0.27 -1.84
CA THR A 121 8.03 1.51 -1.60
C THR A 121 7.43 2.31 -0.43
N SER A 122 7.73 1.91 0.81
CA SER A 122 7.16 2.53 2.03
C SER A 122 7.43 4.04 2.12
N VAL A 123 8.60 4.50 1.68
CA VAL A 123 8.94 5.93 1.69
C VAL A 123 8.04 6.73 0.76
N ILE A 124 7.76 6.21 -0.45
CA ILE A 124 6.84 6.87 -1.40
C ILE A 124 5.42 6.87 -0.86
N VAL A 125 4.97 5.77 -0.22
CA VAL A 125 3.67 5.71 0.46
C VAL A 125 3.54 6.82 1.50
N ASP A 126 4.56 7.02 2.35
CA ASP A 126 4.57 8.08 3.36
C ASP A 126 4.54 9.49 2.73
N VAL A 127 5.29 9.71 1.65
CA VAL A 127 5.30 10.99 0.93
C VAL A 127 3.91 11.29 0.34
N LEU A 128 3.30 10.31 -0.31
CA LEU A 128 1.95 10.43 -0.90
C LEU A 128 0.89 10.72 0.16
N LEU A 129 0.92 9.99 1.29
CA LEU A 129 -0.04 10.21 2.38
C LEU A 129 0.09 11.60 2.99
N ARG A 130 1.32 12.12 3.16
CA ARG A 130 1.57 13.51 3.61
C ARG A 130 1.07 14.54 2.59
N ALA A 131 1.11 14.23 1.31
CA ALA A 131 0.59 15.06 0.24
C ALA A 131 -0.95 14.98 0.09
N GLY A 132 -1.63 14.20 0.92
CA GLY A 132 -3.09 14.09 0.91
C GLY A 132 -3.63 13.00 -0.01
N ALA A 133 -2.84 11.97 -0.32
CA ALA A 133 -3.35 10.78 -0.97
C ALA A 133 -4.39 10.10 -0.08
N ASP A 134 -5.54 9.77 -0.67
CA ASP A 134 -6.62 9.10 0.05
C ASP A 134 -6.35 7.57 0.09
N ALA A 135 -6.31 7.01 1.28
CA ALA A 135 -6.11 5.56 1.49
C ALA A 135 -7.42 4.74 1.46
N LYS A 136 -8.58 5.42 1.47
CA LYS A 136 -9.89 4.76 1.55
C LYS A 136 -10.44 4.24 0.23
N PRO A 137 -10.19 4.88 -0.92
CA PRO A 137 -10.82 4.49 -2.15
C PRO A 137 -10.56 3.03 -2.52
N GLN A 138 -11.60 2.42 -3.05
CA GLN A 138 -11.57 1.13 -3.68
C GLN A 138 -11.88 1.31 -5.15
N ILE A 139 -11.00 0.84 -6.01
CA ILE A 139 -11.22 0.83 -7.47
C ILE A 139 -11.77 -0.53 -7.90
N LYS A 140 -12.64 -0.55 -8.91
CA LYS A 140 -13.09 -1.81 -9.49
C LYS A 140 -11.95 -2.55 -10.17
N ASN A 141 -12.06 -3.88 -10.24
CA ASN A 141 -11.06 -4.69 -10.93
C ASN A 141 -10.86 -4.22 -12.37
N PRO A 142 -9.62 -3.83 -12.72
CA PRO A 142 -9.29 -3.37 -14.07
C PRO A 142 -9.51 -4.42 -15.16
N HIS A 143 -9.29 -5.68 -14.83
CA HIS A 143 -9.35 -6.77 -15.80
C HIS A 143 -10.76 -7.29 -15.99
N ASP A 144 -11.65 -7.08 -15.01
CA ASP A 144 -13.05 -7.49 -15.06
C ASP A 144 -13.92 -6.57 -14.20
N PRO A 145 -14.37 -5.41 -14.73
CA PRO A 145 -15.23 -4.47 -14.01
C PRO A 145 -16.58 -5.05 -13.59
N THR A 146 -16.97 -6.19 -14.19
CA THR A 146 -18.26 -6.85 -13.93
C THR A 146 -18.19 -7.83 -12.78
N SER A 147 -16.99 -8.21 -12.35
CA SER A 147 -16.75 -9.20 -11.28
C SER A 147 -17.18 -8.75 -9.88
N GLY A 148 -17.52 -7.47 -9.70
CA GLY A 148 -17.80 -6.92 -8.38
C GLY A 148 -16.58 -6.73 -7.47
N TYR A 149 -15.38 -7.02 -7.99
CA TYR A 149 -14.12 -6.84 -7.24
C TYR A 149 -13.72 -5.40 -7.13
N THR A 150 -13.18 -5.08 -5.98
CA THR A 150 -12.53 -3.81 -5.73
C THR A 150 -11.11 -4.05 -5.21
N PHE A 151 -10.21 -3.14 -5.55
CA PHE A 151 -8.86 -3.09 -5.01
C PHE A 151 -8.70 -1.84 -4.16
N SER A 152 -8.07 -1.97 -2.99
CA SER A 152 -7.59 -0.85 -2.18
C SER A 152 -6.07 -0.86 -2.11
N ALA A 153 -5.45 0.27 -1.76
CA ALA A 153 -4.01 0.35 -1.58
C ALA A 153 -3.51 -0.66 -0.53
N LEU A 154 -4.25 -0.83 0.57
CA LEU A 154 -3.93 -1.79 1.62
C LEU A 154 -3.97 -3.23 1.11
N GLN A 155 -5.00 -3.57 0.33
CA GLN A 155 -5.14 -4.91 -0.23
C GLN A 155 -4.01 -5.24 -1.21
N VAL A 156 -3.74 -4.36 -2.19
CA VAL A 156 -2.71 -4.63 -3.20
C VAL A 156 -1.31 -4.68 -2.58
N GLY A 157 -1.02 -3.80 -1.62
CA GLY A 157 0.24 -3.79 -0.89
C GLY A 157 0.47 -5.06 -0.09
N LEU A 158 -0.52 -5.53 0.66
CA LEU A 158 -0.43 -6.78 1.41
C LEU A 158 -0.41 -8.01 0.49
N SER A 159 -1.20 -8.04 -0.59
CA SER A 159 -1.19 -9.15 -1.55
C SER A 159 0.18 -9.33 -2.18
N SER A 160 0.80 -8.23 -2.60
CA SER A 160 2.14 -8.23 -3.17
C SER A 160 3.20 -8.70 -2.18
N ALA A 161 3.09 -8.29 -0.92
CA ALA A 161 3.98 -8.68 0.16
C ALA A 161 3.93 -10.18 0.46
N LEU A 162 2.71 -10.69 0.58
CA LEU A 162 2.47 -12.08 0.97
C LEU A 162 2.75 -13.07 -0.16
N GLN A 163 2.65 -12.66 -1.43
CA GLN A 163 3.03 -13.48 -2.58
C GLN A 163 4.54 -13.57 -2.78
N ARG A 164 5.30 -12.55 -2.36
CA ARG A 164 6.77 -12.53 -2.46
C ARG A 164 7.48 -13.43 -1.46
N THR A 165 6.80 -13.82 -0.40
CA THR A 165 7.36 -14.66 0.65
C THR A 165 6.71 -16.04 0.55
N ASP A 166 7.30 -17.00 -0.14
CA ASP A 166 6.83 -18.39 -0.34
C ASP A 166 6.18 -19.08 0.88
N GLY A 167 5.09 -18.48 1.41
CA GLY A 167 4.41 -18.93 2.62
C GLY A 167 5.21 -18.75 3.91
N ALA A 168 6.36 -18.10 3.85
CA ALA A 168 7.21 -17.90 5.02
C ALA A 168 6.56 -16.85 5.96
N GLU A 169 6.76 -17.03 7.25
CA GLU A 169 6.34 -16.15 8.34
C GLU A 169 6.90 -14.70 8.26
N THR A 170 7.55 -14.36 7.15
CA THR A 170 8.31 -13.12 6.98
C THR A 170 7.64 -12.15 6.01
N VAL A 171 6.62 -11.48 6.47
CA VAL A 171 6.28 -10.18 5.87
C VAL A 171 7.49 -9.27 6.11
N ASP A 172 8.10 -8.75 5.04
CA ASP A 172 9.23 -7.86 5.18
C ASP A 172 8.86 -6.58 5.95
N SER A 173 9.87 -5.90 6.48
CA SER A 173 9.66 -4.68 7.27
C SER A 173 8.98 -3.57 6.48
N HIS A 174 9.22 -3.50 5.16
CA HIS A 174 8.62 -2.49 4.28
C HIS A 174 7.13 -2.71 4.10
N SER A 175 6.72 -3.94 3.83
CA SER A 175 5.31 -4.30 3.67
C SER A 175 4.51 -4.09 4.96
N TYR A 176 5.12 -4.39 6.11
CA TYR A 176 4.52 -4.07 7.40
C TYR A 176 4.38 -2.55 7.60
N ALA A 177 5.41 -1.77 7.27
CA ALA A 177 5.38 -0.32 7.36
C ALA A 177 4.29 0.28 6.45
N ILE A 178 4.17 -0.20 5.21
CA ILE A 178 3.14 0.22 4.26
C ILE A 178 1.74 -0.05 4.83
N ALA A 179 1.49 -1.28 5.28
CA ALA A 179 0.20 -1.65 5.84
C ALA A 179 -0.15 -0.79 7.06
N ASN A 180 0.82 -0.55 7.95
CA ASN A 180 0.63 0.30 9.13
C ASN A 180 0.33 1.75 8.74
N ALA A 181 1.07 2.33 7.79
CA ALA A 181 0.84 3.69 7.30
C ALA A 181 -0.57 3.83 6.69
N LEU A 182 -0.99 2.88 5.85
CA LEU A 182 -2.30 2.88 5.21
C LEU A 182 -3.45 2.72 6.22
N ILE A 183 -3.31 1.84 7.21
CA ILE A 183 -4.32 1.66 8.27
C ILE A 183 -4.44 2.93 9.12
N ASN A 184 -3.31 3.55 9.48
CA ASN A 184 -3.31 4.81 10.23
C ASN A 184 -3.91 5.96 9.42
N ALA A 185 -3.80 5.93 8.10
CA ALA A 185 -4.46 6.85 7.19
C ALA A 185 -5.96 6.55 6.97
N GLY A 186 -6.49 5.50 7.61
CA GLY A 186 -7.90 5.15 7.59
C GLY A 186 -8.32 4.22 6.45
N ALA A 187 -7.41 3.45 5.88
CA ALA A 187 -7.75 2.39 4.93
C ALA A 187 -8.72 1.38 5.56
N ASP A 188 -9.68 0.90 4.76
CA ASP A 188 -10.64 -0.10 5.22
C ASP A 188 -9.98 -1.49 5.29
N VAL A 189 -9.80 -2.00 6.50
CA VAL A 189 -9.24 -3.34 6.76
C VAL A 189 -10.23 -4.47 6.51
N ASN A 190 -11.51 -4.17 6.38
CA ASN A 190 -12.58 -5.14 6.13
C ASN A 190 -13.02 -5.18 4.67
N CYS A 191 -12.30 -4.49 3.78
CA CYS A 191 -12.60 -4.54 2.36
C CYS A 191 -12.52 -5.98 1.83
N PRO A 192 -13.44 -6.39 0.94
CA PRO A 192 -13.39 -7.70 0.31
C PRO A 192 -12.15 -7.80 -0.59
N THR A 193 -11.39 -8.90 -0.49
CA THR A 193 -10.11 -9.01 -1.19
C THR A 193 -10.20 -9.71 -2.52
N MET A 194 -10.64 -10.86 -2.61
CA MET A 194 -10.70 -11.62 -3.86
C MET A 194 -12.03 -12.32 -3.96
N ASN A 195 -12.60 -12.26 -5.13
CA ASN A 195 -13.67 -13.15 -5.45
C ASN A 195 -13.02 -14.46 -5.94
N ARG A 196 -13.17 -15.46 -5.17
CA ARG A 196 -13.23 -16.81 -5.72
C ARG A 196 -14.69 -17.10 -6.01
N ALA A 197 -14.97 -18.05 -6.89
CA ALA A 197 -16.32 -18.53 -7.18
C ALA A 197 -17.12 -18.88 -5.89
N ASP A 198 -16.45 -18.92 -4.76
CA ASP A 198 -16.91 -19.40 -3.46
C ASP A 198 -17.21 -18.28 -2.44
N GLY A 199 -17.09 -17.01 -2.79
CA GLY A 199 -17.37 -15.86 -1.90
C GLY A 199 -16.19 -14.90 -1.70
N ASN A 200 -16.50 -13.69 -1.25
CA ASN A 200 -15.51 -12.66 -0.97
C ASN A 200 -14.84 -12.87 0.39
N LEU A 201 -13.52 -13.03 0.42
CA LEU A 201 -12.75 -13.00 1.65
C LEU A 201 -12.53 -11.57 2.11
N THR A 202 -12.61 -11.33 3.42
CA THR A 202 -12.05 -10.10 3.98
C THR A 202 -10.52 -10.17 3.98
N LEU A 203 -9.87 -9.04 4.07
CA LEU A 203 -8.40 -8.98 4.14
C LEU A 203 -7.85 -9.79 5.33
N MET A 204 -8.56 -9.78 6.47
CA MET A 204 -8.18 -10.58 7.63
C MET A 204 -8.31 -12.08 7.38
N GLN A 205 -9.41 -12.54 6.76
CA GLN A 205 -9.60 -13.94 6.41
C GLN A 205 -8.54 -14.42 5.42
N TRP A 206 -8.23 -13.58 4.43
CA TRP A 206 -7.19 -13.88 3.46
C TRP A 206 -5.79 -13.96 4.11
N ALA A 207 -5.45 -13.03 5.01
CA ALA A 207 -4.19 -13.06 5.77
C ALA A 207 -4.08 -14.31 6.67
N ILE A 208 -5.19 -14.79 7.23
CA ILE A 208 -5.23 -16.05 7.98
C ILE A 208 -4.97 -17.23 7.04
N TRP A 209 -5.66 -17.27 5.91
CA TRP A 209 -5.57 -18.36 4.94
C TRP A 209 -4.15 -18.58 4.40
N ILE A 210 -3.43 -17.50 4.10
CA ILE A 210 -2.04 -17.60 3.60
C ILE A 210 -0.99 -17.69 4.72
N GLY A 211 -1.39 -17.65 5.99
CA GLY A 211 -0.48 -17.77 7.13
C GLY A 211 0.31 -16.51 7.47
N GLY A 212 -0.13 -15.33 7.00
CA GLY A 212 0.53 -14.04 7.24
C GLY A 212 0.43 -13.54 8.69
N ARG A 213 0.93 -14.31 9.66
CA ARG A 213 0.76 -14.08 11.11
C ARG A 213 1.20 -12.70 11.59
N ARG A 214 2.24 -12.13 10.99
CA ARG A 214 2.78 -10.82 11.41
C ARG A 214 1.80 -9.66 11.16
N VAL A 215 0.91 -9.77 10.16
CA VAL A 215 -0.06 -8.72 9.86
C VAL A 215 -1.37 -8.85 10.64
N TRP A 216 -1.63 -10.00 11.29
CA TRP A 216 -2.89 -10.20 12.03
C TRP A 216 -3.11 -9.16 13.12
N PRO A 217 -2.13 -8.89 14.04
CA PRO A 217 -2.34 -7.87 15.06
C PRO A 217 -2.55 -6.48 14.48
N LEU A 218 -1.89 -6.18 13.37
CA LEU A 218 -2.03 -4.90 12.68
C LEU A 218 -3.44 -4.73 12.12
N LEU A 219 -3.95 -5.73 11.39
CA LEU A 219 -5.30 -5.73 10.85
C LEU A 219 -6.35 -5.66 11.96
N LEU A 220 -6.16 -6.43 13.04
CA LEU A 220 -7.07 -6.45 14.18
C LEU A 220 -7.13 -5.11 14.92
N ARG A 221 -5.98 -4.42 15.06
CA ARG A 221 -5.93 -3.05 15.62
C ARG A 221 -6.66 -2.06 14.73
N GLY A 222 -6.53 -2.20 13.43
CA GLY A 222 -7.27 -1.42 12.44
C GLY A 222 -8.78 -1.67 12.42
N GLY A 223 -9.27 -2.62 13.24
CA GLY A 223 -10.69 -2.96 13.31
C GLY A 223 -11.09 -4.16 12.44
N GLY A 224 -10.12 -4.96 12.03
CA GLY A 224 -10.36 -6.19 11.29
C GLY A 224 -11.26 -7.15 12.07
N VAL A 225 -12.28 -7.67 11.42
CA VAL A 225 -13.26 -8.55 12.03
C VAL A 225 -12.90 -10.01 11.75
N LEU A 226 -12.85 -10.81 12.82
CA LEU A 226 -12.80 -12.26 12.73
C LEU A 226 -14.23 -12.75 12.51
N SER A 227 -14.70 -12.72 11.27
CA SER A 227 -16.03 -13.21 10.95
C SER A 227 -16.00 -14.72 10.71
N PRO A 228 -16.97 -15.48 11.22
CA PRO A 228 -17.15 -16.87 10.81
C PRO A 228 -17.43 -16.88 9.30
N ASN A 229 -16.70 -17.71 8.59
CA ASN A 229 -16.67 -17.71 7.14
C ASN A 229 -17.97 -18.20 6.51
N PRO A 230 -18.44 -17.56 5.43
CA PRO A 230 -19.53 -18.05 4.61
C PRO A 230 -19.10 -19.07 3.52
N PHE A 231 -17.91 -19.66 3.54
CA PHE A 231 -17.53 -20.60 2.49
C PHE A 231 -18.40 -21.87 2.50
N GLN A 232 -19.16 -22.01 1.43
CA GLN A 232 -20.04 -23.17 1.21
C GLN A 232 -19.31 -24.40 0.63
N ASN A 233 -18.03 -24.27 0.24
CA ASN A 233 -17.33 -25.27 -0.59
C ASN A 233 -16.05 -25.86 0.02
N GLY A 234 -16.01 -26.12 1.31
CA GLY A 234 -15.03 -27.06 1.90
C GLY A 234 -13.61 -26.53 2.16
N PHE A 235 -13.27 -25.29 1.84
CA PHE A 235 -12.05 -24.65 2.32
C PHE A 235 -12.35 -23.85 3.59
N ASP A 236 -12.15 -24.48 4.72
CA ASP A 236 -12.52 -23.91 6.00
C ASP A 236 -11.38 -23.05 6.58
N VAL A 237 -11.38 -21.76 6.25
CA VAL A 237 -10.57 -20.75 6.97
C VAL A 237 -10.90 -20.80 8.46
N TYR A 238 -12.10 -21.26 8.80
CA TYR A 238 -12.60 -21.40 10.15
C TYR A 238 -11.89 -22.52 10.92
N ASP A 239 -11.55 -23.64 10.27
CA ASP A 239 -10.75 -24.71 10.89
C ASP A 239 -9.32 -24.23 11.14
N THR A 240 -8.72 -23.48 10.21
CA THR A 240 -7.40 -22.86 10.41
C THR A 240 -7.45 -21.83 11.54
N HIS A 241 -8.52 -21.04 11.61
CA HIS A 241 -8.74 -20.06 12.67
C HIS A 241 -8.88 -20.75 14.03
N ARG A 242 -9.77 -21.75 14.15
CA ARG A 242 -9.96 -22.50 15.40
C ARG A 242 -8.75 -23.33 15.82
N ALA A 243 -7.97 -23.81 14.87
CA ALA A 243 -6.77 -24.55 15.13
C ALA A 243 -5.63 -23.66 15.69
N HIS A 244 -5.64 -22.36 15.37
CA HIS A 244 -4.55 -21.48 15.76
C HIS A 244 -4.69 -20.98 17.21
N PRO A 245 -3.72 -21.29 18.11
CA PRO A 245 -3.86 -20.96 19.56
C PRO A 245 -4.06 -19.48 19.84
N TYR A 246 -3.43 -18.59 19.06
CA TYR A 246 -3.56 -17.14 19.21
C TYR A 246 -4.98 -16.67 18.88
N LEU A 247 -5.53 -17.08 17.74
CA LEU A 247 -6.88 -16.68 17.32
C LEU A 247 -7.95 -17.20 18.28
N ARG A 248 -7.74 -18.42 18.81
CA ARG A 248 -8.62 -18.98 19.86
C ARG A 248 -8.61 -18.12 21.13
N LYS A 249 -7.44 -17.65 21.58
CA LYS A 249 -7.35 -16.75 22.74
C LYS A 249 -8.11 -15.44 22.51
N LEU A 250 -8.15 -14.94 21.27
CA LEU A 250 -8.90 -13.74 20.95
C LEU A 250 -10.42 -13.99 21.06
N ASP A 251 -10.90 -15.13 20.56
CA ASP A 251 -12.31 -15.51 20.64
C ASP A 251 -12.72 -15.72 22.10
N ASP A 252 -11.93 -16.47 22.87
CA ASP A 252 -12.17 -16.75 24.29
C ASP A 252 -12.19 -15.45 25.12
N ALA A 253 -11.41 -14.46 24.74
CA ALA A 253 -11.38 -13.15 25.40
C ALA A 253 -12.54 -12.22 25.01
N GLY A 254 -13.34 -12.59 24.00
CA GLY A 254 -14.42 -11.73 23.48
C GLY A 254 -13.93 -10.69 22.47
N GLY A 255 -12.82 -10.95 21.79
CA GLY A 255 -12.27 -10.15 20.71
C GLY A 255 -10.93 -9.50 21.01
N PHE A 256 -10.29 -9.00 19.95
CA PHE A 256 -8.91 -8.49 19.99
C PHE A 256 -8.71 -7.36 21.01
N LYS A 257 -9.58 -6.36 21.03
CA LYS A 257 -9.45 -5.20 21.94
C LYS A 257 -9.48 -5.61 23.42
N VAL A 258 -10.32 -6.59 23.76
CA VAL A 258 -10.41 -7.09 25.14
C VAL A 258 -9.15 -7.88 25.50
N TYR A 259 -8.73 -8.77 24.59
CA TYR A 259 -7.49 -9.53 24.72
C TYR A 259 -6.27 -8.61 24.87
N GLU A 260 -6.10 -7.64 23.97
CA GLU A 260 -4.97 -6.71 23.96
C GLU A 260 -4.89 -5.94 25.28
N LYS A 261 -6.03 -5.42 25.78
CA LYS A 261 -6.08 -4.70 27.05
C LYS A 261 -5.67 -5.59 28.23
N ALA A 262 -6.19 -6.81 28.30
CA ALA A 262 -5.86 -7.76 29.37
C ALA A 262 -4.39 -8.20 29.28
N HIS A 263 -3.90 -8.49 28.08
CA HIS A 263 -2.52 -8.91 27.86
C HIS A 263 -1.53 -7.79 28.17
N ARG A 264 -1.83 -6.55 27.78
CA ARG A 264 -1.05 -5.36 28.15
C ARG A 264 -0.97 -5.17 29.68
N ALA A 265 -2.08 -5.33 30.38
CA ALA A 265 -2.10 -5.25 31.83
C ALA A 265 -1.23 -6.33 32.48
N THR A 266 -1.27 -7.55 31.94
CA THR A 266 -0.42 -8.66 32.40
C THR A 266 1.06 -8.37 32.17
N LEU A 267 1.44 -7.88 31.01
CA LEU A 267 2.83 -7.51 30.72
C LEU A 267 3.32 -6.37 31.59
N LEU A 268 2.49 -5.35 31.80
CA LEU A 268 2.81 -4.26 32.72
C LEU A 268 3.06 -4.79 34.15
N ALA A 269 2.21 -5.69 34.65
CA ALA A 269 2.39 -6.29 35.97
C ALA A 269 3.69 -7.10 36.09
N ILE A 270 4.12 -7.76 35.01
CA ILE A 270 5.36 -8.53 34.95
C ILE A 270 6.59 -7.64 34.85
N PHE A 271 6.54 -6.63 34.00
CA PHE A 271 7.71 -5.83 33.65
C PHE A 271 7.89 -4.61 34.53
N ALA A 272 6.83 -3.96 35.04
CA ALA A 272 6.95 -2.77 35.87
C ALA A 272 7.89 -2.97 37.05
N PRO A 273 7.79 -4.05 37.85
CA PRO A 273 8.71 -4.28 38.98
C PRO A 273 10.17 -4.46 38.56
N LYS A 274 10.40 -4.99 37.32
CA LYS A 274 11.75 -5.25 36.79
C LYS A 274 12.43 -4.00 36.26
N PHE A 275 11.64 -3.05 35.77
CA PHE A 275 12.17 -1.82 35.17
C PHE A 275 12.24 -0.62 36.12
N THR A 276 11.66 -0.70 37.33
CA THR A 276 11.66 0.41 38.32
C THR A 276 13.05 0.94 38.68
N HIS A 277 14.09 0.12 38.53
CA HIS A 277 15.47 0.52 38.78
C HIS A 277 16.25 0.96 37.53
N LEU A 278 15.69 0.76 36.35
CA LEU A 278 16.36 1.00 35.06
C LEU A 278 15.80 2.21 34.31
N VAL A 279 14.50 2.46 34.42
CA VAL A 279 13.81 3.54 33.73
C VAL A 279 12.76 4.18 34.63
N PRO A 280 12.46 5.47 34.44
CA PRO A 280 11.36 6.14 35.13
C PRO A 280 10.04 5.36 34.96
N PRO A 281 9.21 5.25 36.00
CA PRO A 281 7.96 4.49 35.97
C PRO A 281 7.01 4.88 34.81
N GLU A 282 7.05 6.15 34.41
CA GLU A 282 6.24 6.71 33.33
C GLU A 282 6.60 6.13 31.94
N LEU A 283 7.83 5.65 31.77
CA LEU A 283 8.31 5.08 30.51
C LEU A 283 7.98 3.59 30.38
N VAL A 284 7.68 2.89 31.45
CA VAL A 284 7.39 1.44 31.39
C VAL A 284 6.17 1.14 30.54
N PRO A 285 5.06 1.88 30.62
CA PRO A 285 3.92 1.69 29.71
C PRO A 285 4.29 1.89 28.25
N LEU A 286 5.14 2.87 27.95
CA LEU A 286 5.60 3.16 26.58
C LEU A 286 6.49 2.02 26.03
N ILE A 287 7.36 1.46 26.88
CA ILE A 287 8.21 0.32 26.50
C ILE A 287 7.34 -0.91 26.19
N VAL A 288 6.34 -1.18 27.03
CA VAL A 288 5.41 -2.27 26.81
C VAL A 288 4.60 -2.04 25.51
N GLU A 289 4.14 -0.83 25.29
CA GLU A 289 3.42 -0.45 24.08
C GLU A 289 4.29 -0.62 22.83
N PHE A 290 5.55 -0.17 22.88
CA PHE A 290 6.50 -0.36 21.79
C PHE A 290 6.74 -1.84 21.50
N SER A 291 6.84 -2.71 22.51
CA SER A 291 7.00 -4.15 22.34
C SER A 291 5.78 -4.78 21.63
N PHE A 292 4.58 -4.27 21.89
CA PHE A 292 3.37 -4.68 21.14
C PHE A 292 3.40 -4.27 19.67
N HIS A 293 4.00 -3.11 19.35
CA HIS A 293 4.12 -2.65 17.97
C HIS A 293 5.13 -3.47 17.16
N LEU A 294 6.09 -4.10 17.81
CA LEU A 294 7.09 -4.97 17.16
C LEU A 294 6.56 -6.37 16.80
N GLY A 295 5.30 -6.67 17.12
CA GLY A 295 4.68 -7.95 16.72
C GLY A 295 5.22 -9.18 17.43
N PHE A 296 5.82 -9.04 18.59
CA PHE A 296 6.19 -10.16 19.47
C PHE A 296 4.94 -10.67 20.22
N TYR A 297 4.24 -11.62 19.62
CA TYR A 297 3.12 -12.35 20.22
C TYR A 297 3.40 -13.85 20.26
#